data_b4200f06398db452271bdacc24ad10fb
#
_entry.id   b4200f06398db452271bdacc24ad10fb
#
_cell.length_a   1.000
_cell.length_b   1.000
_cell.length_c   1.000
_cell.angle_alpha   90.00
_cell.angle_beta   90.00
_cell.angle_gamma   90.00
#
_symmetry.space_group_name_H-M   'P 1'
#
loop_
_entity.id
_entity.type
_entity.pdbx_description
1 polymer ?
#
loop_
_entity_poly.entity_id
_entity_poly.type
_entity_poly.pdbx_seq_one_letter_code
_entity_poly.pdbx_strand_id
1 'polypeptide(L)'
;MNIAVFCSGSGTNLQAIIDAHKRGDIKADLKLVVSDVPSCLALERAKKAGIKTLIVERKDFKSKEDFEAEIIKNLKKEKIDLIVLAGYMRLISADFINQYKNKILNIHPALLPSFKGTQGIKDAFEYGVKVTGPTVHFVTQDMDAGPIILQGAIKVTEDDTEESLAQAIHKEEHKLYPKVIQLFVEGRLKIEGKKVRII
;
A
#
# COMPACT_ATOMS: atom_id res chain seq x y z
N MET A 1 6.09 15.97 6.70
CA MET A 1 5.72 15.21 5.49
C MET A 1 4.27 14.80 5.62
N ASN A 2 3.46 14.98 4.57
CA ASN A 2 2.03 14.66 4.56
C ASN A 2 1.80 13.36 3.77
N ILE A 3 1.10 12.43 4.38
CA ILE A 3 0.83 11.10 3.80
C ILE A 3 -0.66 10.96 3.46
N ALA A 4 -0.96 10.44 2.28
CA ALA A 4 -2.26 9.91 1.94
C ALA A 4 -2.21 8.37 1.88
N VAL A 5 -3.21 7.71 2.48
CA VAL A 5 -3.35 6.25 2.41
C VAL A 5 -4.57 5.90 1.57
N PHE A 6 -4.38 5.04 0.57
CA PHE A 6 -5.43 4.61 -0.34
C PHE A 6 -5.90 3.20 0.03
N CYS A 7 -7.20 3.00 0.15
CA CYS A 7 -7.82 1.74 0.57
C CYS A 7 -9.12 1.49 -0.18
N SER A 8 -9.45 0.22 -0.45
CA SER A 8 -10.74 -0.19 -1.04
C SER A 8 -11.53 -1.19 -0.17
N GLY A 9 -10.98 -1.67 0.95
CA GLY A 9 -11.53 -2.79 1.71
C GLY A 9 -11.48 -2.65 3.23
N SER A 10 -11.10 -3.73 3.91
CA SER A 10 -11.10 -3.86 5.38
C SER A 10 -10.21 -2.85 6.11
N GLY A 11 -9.13 -2.39 5.48
CA GLY A 11 -8.21 -1.40 6.02
C GLY A 11 -7.34 -1.91 7.18
N THR A 12 -6.98 -3.17 7.21
CA THR A 12 -6.12 -3.72 8.27
C THR A 12 -4.71 -3.13 8.22
N ASN A 13 -4.15 -2.96 7.03
CA ASN A 13 -2.88 -2.26 6.84
C ASN A 13 -2.99 -0.77 7.22
N LEU A 14 -4.11 -0.09 6.88
CA LEU A 14 -4.36 1.26 7.35
C LEU A 14 -4.38 1.33 8.88
N GLN A 15 -5.03 0.36 9.55
CA GLN A 15 -5.05 0.33 11.02
C GLN A 15 -3.64 0.20 11.59
N ALA A 16 -2.81 -0.68 11.03
CA ALA A 16 -1.42 -0.84 11.47
C ALA A 16 -0.60 0.46 11.30
N ILE A 17 -0.84 1.20 10.21
CA ILE A 17 -0.22 2.51 9.96
C ILE A 17 -0.70 3.54 10.98
N ILE A 18 -2.01 3.60 11.28
CA ILE A 18 -2.59 4.50 12.28
C ILE A 18 -2.00 4.21 13.66
N ASP A 19 -1.90 2.93 14.04
CA ASP A 19 -1.39 2.52 15.34
C ASP A 19 0.11 2.86 15.49
N ALA A 20 0.90 2.64 14.44
CA ALA A 20 2.31 3.03 14.39
C ALA A 20 2.50 4.55 14.47
N HIS A 21 1.64 5.33 13.79
CA HIS A 21 1.65 6.79 13.89
C HIS A 21 1.34 7.26 15.32
N LYS A 22 0.31 6.68 15.96
CA LYS A 22 -0.05 7.02 17.36
C LYS A 22 1.07 6.70 18.35
N ARG A 23 1.84 5.64 18.12
CA ARG A 23 3.02 5.29 18.95
C ARG A 23 4.23 6.19 18.69
N GLY A 24 4.20 7.01 17.63
CA GLY A 24 5.35 7.83 17.21
C GLY A 24 6.37 7.09 16.36
N ASP A 25 6.06 5.86 15.91
CA ASP A 25 6.93 5.08 15.01
C ASP A 25 6.96 5.68 13.60
N ILE A 26 5.90 6.40 13.19
CA ILE A 26 5.83 7.16 11.92
C ILE A 26 5.80 8.65 12.25
N LYS A 27 6.90 9.36 11.92
CA LYS A 27 7.10 10.78 12.18
C LYS A 27 6.63 11.64 10.99
N ALA A 28 5.38 11.46 10.60
CA ALA A 28 4.74 12.19 9.50
C ALA A 28 3.26 12.36 9.78
N ASP A 29 2.60 13.29 9.09
CA ASP A 29 1.18 13.55 9.24
C ASP A 29 0.34 12.64 8.34
N LEU A 30 -0.52 11.82 8.90
CA LEU A 30 -1.55 11.10 8.15
C LEU A 30 -2.69 12.08 7.81
N LYS A 31 -2.60 12.72 6.65
CA LYS A 31 -3.51 13.82 6.26
C LYS A 31 -4.81 13.35 5.66
N LEU A 32 -4.77 12.27 4.88
CA LEU A 32 -5.88 11.89 4.04
C LEU A 32 -5.97 10.37 3.89
N VAL A 33 -7.17 9.83 3.99
CA VAL A 33 -7.48 8.47 3.53
C VAL A 33 -8.39 8.59 2.32
N VAL A 34 -7.97 7.99 1.21
CA VAL A 34 -8.70 7.99 -0.07
C VAL A 34 -9.31 6.61 -0.29
N SER A 35 -10.57 6.56 -0.68
CA SER A 35 -11.23 5.32 -1.06
C SER A 35 -12.11 5.52 -2.31
N ASP A 36 -12.17 4.47 -3.14
CA ASP A 36 -13.09 4.36 -4.26
C ASP A 36 -14.38 3.60 -3.89
N VAL A 37 -14.46 3.10 -2.64
CA VAL A 37 -15.58 2.35 -2.09
C VAL A 37 -16.16 3.09 -0.88
N PRO A 38 -17.36 3.67 -0.97
CA PRO A 38 -17.91 4.56 0.07
C PRO A 38 -18.24 3.85 1.39
N SER A 39 -18.48 2.53 1.35
CA SER A 39 -18.87 1.73 2.51
C SER A 39 -17.73 0.86 3.07
N CYS A 40 -16.49 1.09 2.67
CA CYS A 40 -15.38 0.25 3.15
C CYS A 40 -15.01 0.54 4.62
N LEU A 41 -14.66 -0.51 5.36
CA LEU A 41 -14.27 -0.41 6.78
C LEU A 41 -13.04 0.48 7.00
N ALA A 42 -12.18 0.64 5.99
CA ALA A 42 -11.03 1.55 6.06
C ALA A 42 -11.45 3.00 6.36
N LEU A 43 -12.56 3.48 5.78
CA LEU A 43 -13.07 4.83 6.04
C LEU A 43 -13.57 5.01 7.48
N GLU A 44 -14.17 3.98 8.06
CA GLU A 44 -14.59 4.01 9.46
C GLU A 44 -13.38 4.08 10.40
N ARG A 45 -12.32 3.32 10.11
CA ARG A 45 -11.05 3.37 10.85
C ARG A 45 -10.44 4.76 10.80
N ALA A 46 -10.38 5.36 9.61
CA ALA A 46 -9.87 6.72 9.40
C ALA A 46 -10.67 7.76 10.21
N LYS A 47 -12.02 7.71 10.15
CA LYS A 47 -12.91 8.60 10.91
C LYS A 47 -12.70 8.45 12.41
N LYS A 48 -12.63 7.22 12.94
CA LYS A 48 -12.34 6.93 14.36
C LYS A 48 -10.98 7.47 14.82
N ALA A 49 -10.02 7.55 13.89
CA ALA A 49 -8.70 8.10 14.16
C ALA A 49 -8.61 9.63 13.96
N GLY A 50 -9.69 10.30 13.56
CA GLY A 50 -9.73 11.73 13.28
C GLY A 50 -9.01 12.11 11.97
N ILE A 51 -8.77 11.16 11.05
CA ILE A 51 -8.11 11.41 9.77
C ILE A 51 -9.16 11.79 8.73
N LYS A 52 -8.88 12.84 7.96
CA LYS A 52 -9.73 13.27 6.86
C LYS A 52 -9.91 12.16 5.84
N THR A 53 -11.12 11.99 5.33
CA THR A 53 -11.46 11.02 4.30
C THR A 53 -11.87 11.67 2.99
N LEU A 54 -11.50 11.08 1.88
CA LEU A 54 -11.92 11.44 0.53
C LEU A 54 -12.51 10.19 -0.14
N ILE A 55 -13.75 10.29 -0.57
CA ILE A 55 -14.41 9.24 -1.34
C ILE A 55 -14.53 9.73 -2.78
N VAL A 56 -14.00 8.94 -3.72
CA VAL A 56 -14.08 9.22 -5.16
C VAL A 56 -14.48 7.93 -5.85
N GLU A 57 -15.76 7.82 -6.26
CA GLU A 57 -16.26 6.63 -6.91
C GLU A 57 -16.00 6.69 -8.41
N ARG A 58 -15.41 5.64 -8.99
CA ARG A 58 -15.08 5.60 -10.43
C ARG A 58 -16.32 5.76 -11.32
N LYS A 59 -17.48 5.30 -10.86
CA LYS A 59 -18.74 5.37 -11.62
C LYS A 59 -19.25 6.79 -11.85
N ASP A 60 -18.80 7.77 -11.04
CA ASP A 60 -19.23 9.16 -11.12
C ASP A 60 -18.47 9.96 -12.20
N PHE A 61 -17.51 9.32 -12.87
CA PHE A 61 -16.64 9.95 -13.87
C PHE A 61 -16.75 9.26 -15.22
N LYS A 62 -16.69 10.04 -16.29
CA LYS A 62 -16.76 9.52 -17.67
C LYS A 62 -15.50 8.75 -18.07
N SER A 63 -14.34 9.23 -17.64
CA SER A 63 -13.05 8.63 -17.96
C SER A 63 -12.26 8.26 -16.70
N LYS A 64 -11.19 7.46 -16.86
CA LYS A 64 -10.23 7.17 -15.79
C LYS A 64 -9.43 8.42 -15.46
N GLU A 65 -9.12 9.19 -16.46
CA GLU A 65 -8.36 10.44 -16.37
C GLU A 65 -9.11 11.47 -15.51
N ASP A 66 -10.43 11.67 -15.72
CA ASP A 66 -11.25 12.58 -14.90
C ASP A 66 -11.30 12.13 -13.43
N PHE A 67 -11.47 10.83 -13.21
CA PHE A 67 -11.47 10.23 -11.88
C PHE A 67 -10.14 10.47 -11.16
N GLU A 68 -9.02 10.20 -11.82
CA GLU A 68 -7.70 10.40 -11.23
C GLU A 68 -7.35 11.89 -11.07
N ALA A 69 -7.81 12.76 -11.98
CA ALA A 69 -7.64 14.21 -11.87
C ALA A 69 -8.30 14.78 -10.60
N GLU A 70 -9.51 14.29 -10.25
CA GLU A 70 -10.17 14.73 -9.00
C GLU A 70 -9.38 14.26 -7.76
N ILE A 71 -8.84 13.04 -7.77
CA ILE A 71 -7.97 12.57 -6.69
C ILE A 71 -6.73 13.46 -6.59
N ILE A 72 -6.01 13.67 -7.70
CA ILE A 72 -4.78 14.47 -7.75
C ILE A 72 -5.03 15.90 -7.26
N LYS A 73 -6.14 16.51 -7.64
CA LYS A 73 -6.53 17.84 -7.18
C LYS A 73 -6.62 17.90 -5.65
N ASN A 74 -7.24 16.90 -5.04
CA ASN A 74 -7.34 16.82 -3.58
C ASN A 74 -6.00 16.53 -2.92
N LEU A 75 -5.16 15.66 -3.49
CA LEU A 75 -3.81 15.42 -2.99
C LEU A 75 -2.95 16.69 -3.00
N LYS A 76 -3.02 17.49 -4.07
CA LYS A 76 -2.32 18.78 -4.17
C LYS A 76 -2.84 19.78 -3.14
N LYS A 77 -4.17 19.86 -2.94
CA LYS A 77 -4.78 20.72 -1.91
C LYS A 77 -4.28 20.39 -0.50
N GLU A 78 -4.15 19.10 -0.17
CA GLU A 78 -3.67 18.63 1.12
C GLU A 78 -2.13 18.58 1.19
N LYS A 79 -1.42 19.01 0.13
CA LYS A 79 0.06 19.02 0.02
C LYS A 79 0.65 17.64 0.34
N ILE A 80 0.11 16.59 -0.28
CA ILE A 80 0.55 15.21 -0.04
C ILE A 80 1.94 14.99 -0.67
N ASP A 81 2.86 14.47 0.14
CA ASP A 81 4.23 14.16 -0.24
C ASP A 81 4.43 12.68 -0.56
N LEU A 82 3.66 11.79 0.09
CA LEU A 82 3.76 10.34 -0.05
C LEU A 82 2.35 9.73 -0.17
N ILE A 83 2.20 8.82 -1.11
CA ILE A 83 1.01 7.98 -1.28
C ILE A 83 1.35 6.56 -0.86
N VAL A 84 0.48 5.96 -0.05
CA VAL A 84 0.61 4.60 0.47
C VAL A 84 -0.60 3.80 0.05
N LEU A 85 -0.42 2.80 -0.83
CA LEU A 85 -1.49 1.92 -1.27
C LEU A 85 -1.62 0.77 -0.27
N ALA A 86 -2.72 0.76 0.48
CA ALA A 86 -3.00 -0.21 1.53
C ALA A 86 -4.28 -1.02 1.20
N GLY A 87 -4.18 -1.88 0.21
CA GLY A 87 -5.32 -2.63 -0.32
C GLY A 87 -6.22 -1.77 -1.21
N TYR A 88 -5.61 -0.94 -2.05
CA TYR A 88 -6.31 -0.17 -3.09
C TYR A 88 -6.43 -1.03 -4.36
N MET A 89 -7.68 -1.30 -4.78
CA MET A 89 -7.97 -2.30 -5.82
C MET A 89 -7.99 -1.74 -7.24
N ARG A 90 -7.54 -0.50 -7.46
CA ARG A 90 -7.49 0.10 -8.79
C ARG A 90 -6.07 0.30 -9.28
N LEU A 91 -5.86 -0.01 -10.55
CA LEU A 91 -4.62 0.32 -11.24
C LEU A 91 -4.54 1.83 -11.46
N ILE A 92 -3.44 2.41 -11.03
CA ILE A 92 -3.12 3.82 -11.20
C ILE A 92 -2.52 4.04 -12.58
N SER A 93 -2.87 5.15 -13.25
CA SER A 93 -2.35 5.46 -14.58
C SER A 93 -0.88 5.87 -14.57
N ALA A 94 -0.24 5.79 -15.73
CA ALA A 94 1.12 6.27 -15.93
C ALA A 94 1.25 7.77 -15.61
N ASP A 95 0.26 8.57 -15.98
CA ASP A 95 0.25 10.03 -15.75
C ASP A 95 0.15 10.37 -14.27
N PHE A 96 -0.67 9.63 -13.52
CA PHE A 96 -0.72 9.77 -12.07
C PHE A 96 0.64 9.40 -11.44
N ILE A 97 1.20 8.24 -11.83
CA ILE A 97 2.50 7.77 -11.32
C ILE A 97 3.60 8.78 -11.62
N ASN A 98 3.62 9.37 -12.81
CA ASN A 98 4.62 10.38 -13.19
C ASN A 98 4.54 11.64 -12.31
N GLN A 99 3.33 12.07 -11.90
CA GLN A 99 3.16 13.22 -10.99
C GLN A 99 3.66 12.93 -9.57
N TYR A 100 3.66 11.66 -9.15
CA TYR A 100 4.14 11.19 -7.85
C TYR A 100 5.28 10.19 -7.99
N LYS A 101 6.15 10.39 -8.99
CA LYS A 101 7.29 9.50 -9.26
C LYS A 101 8.14 9.28 -8.01
N ASN A 102 8.39 8.02 -7.67
CA ASN A 102 9.13 7.59 -6.47
C ASN A 102 8.50 8.06 -5.14
N LYS A 103 7.20 8.38 -5.14
CA LYS A 103 6.42 8.81 -3.98
C LYS A 103 5.14 7.99 -3.79
N ILE A 104 5.06 6.82 -4.40
CA ILE A 104 3.96 5.88 -4.22
C ILE A 104 4.54 4.56 -3.76
N LEU A 105 4.11 4.10 -2.59
CA LEU A 105 4.44 2.80 -2.03
C LEU A 105 3.26 1.85 -2.17
N ASN A 106 3.54 0.58 -2.43
CA ASN A 106 2.56 -0.49 -2.40
C ASN A 106 3.07 -1.64 -1.53
N ILE A 107 2.14 -2.37 -0.92
CA ILE A 107 2.41 -3.65 -0.29
C ILE A 107 1.69 -4.74 -1.07
N HIS A 108 2.43 -5.77 -1.48
CA HIS A 108 1.93 -6.91 -2.23
C HIS A 108 2.10 -8.18 -1.38
N PRO A 109 1.06 -9.05 -1.27
CA PRO A 109 1.06 -10.16 -0.32
C PRO A 109 1.82 -11.40 -0.83
N ALA A 110 2.83 -11.24 -1.65
CA ALA A 110 3.71 -12.31 -2.11
C ALA A 110 5.16 -11.83 -2.22
N LEU A 111 6.11 -12.77 -2.33
CA LEU A 111 7.52 -12.46 -2.57
C LEU A 111 7.75 -12.13 -4.05
N LEU A 112 7.68 -10.86 -4.38
CA LEU A 112 8.00 -10.40 -5.74
C LEU A 112 9.45 -10.79 -6.13
N PRO A 113 9.69 -11.14 -7.41
CA PRO A 113 8.84 -10.94 -8.59
C PRO A 113 7.83 -12.05 -8.88
N SER A 114 7.65 -13.02 -7.97
CA SER A 114 6.69 -14.12 -8.13
C SER A 114 5.27 -13.68 -7.74
N PHE A 115 4.26 -14.36 -8.29
CA PHE A 115 2.84 -14.22 -7.90
C PHE A 115 2.33 -12.77 -7.90
N LYS A 116 2.61 -12.05 -9.00
CA LYS A 116 2.09 -10.70 -9.25
C LYS A 116 0.57 -10.71 -9.42
N GLY A 117 -0.08 -9.55 -9.17
CA GLY A 117 -1.51 -9.39 -9.39
C GLY A 117 -2.33 -9.49 -8.11
N THR A 118 -3.63 -9.75 -8.25
CA THR A 118 -4.58 -9.61 -7.13
C THR A 118 -4.75 -10.85 -6.27
N GLN A 119 -4.18 -12.01 -6.67
CA GLN A 119 -4.37 -13.29 -5.99
C GLN A 119 -3.06 -13.88 -5.43
N GLY A 120 -2.07 -13.05 -5.12
CA GLY A 120 -0.73 -13.52 -4.74
C GLY A 120 -0.68 -14.53 -3.61
N ILE A 121 -1.57 -14.44 -2.60
CA ILE A 121 -1.66 -15.43 -1.51
C ILE A 121 -2.13 -16.79 -2.05
N LYS A 122 -3.26 -16.78 -2.76
CA LYS A 122 -3.87 -17.97 -3.33
C LYS A 122 -2.91 -18.65 -4.31
N ASP A 123 -2.34 -17.88 -5.23
CA ASP A 123 -1.42 -18.41 -6.24
C ASP A 123 -0.18 -19.05 -5.60
N ALA A 124 0.37 -18.44 -4.54
CA ALA A 124 1.50 -19.00 -3.80
C ALA A 124 1.11 -20.28 -3.05
N PHE A 125 -0.07 -20.31 -2.43
CA PHE A 125 -0.59 -21.48 -1.72
C PHE A 125 -0.86 -22.65 -2.68
N GLU A 126 -1.58 -22.42 -3.77
CA GLU A 126 -1.89 -23.45 -4.78
C GLU A 126 -0.64 -23.97 -5.51
N TYR A 127 0.38 -23.12 -5.70
CA TYR A 127 1.66 -23.55 -6.26
C TYR A 127 2.45 -24.49 -5.33
N GLY A 128 2.17 -24.43 -4.03
CA GLY A 128 2.84 -25.27 -3.02
C GLY A 128 4.22 -24.77 -2.63
N VAL A 129 4.45 -23.45 -2.61
CA VAL A 129 5.72 -22.86 -2.17
C VAL A 129 6.00 -23.18 -0.70
N LYS A 130 7.26 -23.28 -0.32
CA LYS A 130 7.67 -23.53 1.07
C LYS A 130 8.03 -22.24 1.81
N VAL A 131 8.15 -21.12 1.08
CA VAL A 131 8.38 -19.78 1.62
C VAL A 131 7.62 -18.77 0.78
N THR A 132 6.88 -17.88 1.44
CA THR A 132 6.23 -16.72 0.83
C THR A 132 6.28 -15.53 1.77
N GLY A 133 5.52 -14.47 1.52
CA GLY A 133 5.40 -13.33 2.42
C GLY A 133 5.27 -12.00 1.67
N PRO A 134 5.04 -10.88 2.38
CA PRO A 134 4.77 -9.61 1.75
C PRO A 134 6.02 -8.94 1.19
N THR A 135 5.80 -8.14 0.15
CA THR A 135 6.79 -7.24 -0.47
C THR A 135 6.29 -5.81 -0.43
N VAL A 136 7.09 -4.88 0.12
CA VAL A 136 6.88 -3.45 -0.04
C VAL A 136 7.80 -2.93 -1.13
N HIS A 137 7.23 -2.21 -2.10
CA HIS A 137 7.94 -1.70 -3.25
C HIS A 137 7.44 -0.32 -3.68
N PHE A 138 8.24 0.40 -4.45
CA PHE A 138 7.78 1.59 -5.17
C PHE A 138 6.86 1.19 -6.32
N VAL A 139 5.83 1.99 -6.56
CA VAL A 139 4.92 1.77 -7.70
C VAL A 139 5.54 2.34 -8.97
N THR A 140 5.47 1.55 -10.04
CA THR A 140 5.85 1.90 -11.41
C THR A 140 4.67 1.63 -12.35
N GLN A 141 4.83 1.94 -13.64
CA GLN A 141 3.77 1.71 -14.64
C GLN A 141 3.43 0.22 -14.82
N ASP A 142 4.46 -0.64 -14.68
CA ASP A 142 4.27 -2.08 -14.72
C ASP A 142 3.78 -2.57 -13.35
N MET A 143 2.71 -3.37 -13.35
CA MET A 143 2.10 -3.90 -12.13
C MET A 143 3.10 -4.77 -11.36
N ASP A 144 3.26 -4.49 -10.08
CA ASP A 144 4.12 -5.22 -9.13
C ASP A 144 5.55 -5.44 -9.64
N ALA A 145 6.12 -4.44 -10.33
CA ALA A 145 7.44 -4.53 -10.96
C ALA A 145 8.42 -3.44 -10.51
N GLY A 146 7.98 -2.53 -9.65
CA GLY A 146 8.82 -1.45 -9.15
C GLY A 146 9.91 -1.91 -8.19
N PRO A 147 10.87 -1.02 -7.87
CA PRO A 147 11.99 -1.32 -6.99
C PRO A 147 11.53 -1.81 -5.61
N ILE A 148 12.00 -2.99 -5.22
CA ILE A 148 11.67 -3.62 -3.93
C ILE A 148 12.43 -2.92 -2.82
N ILE A 149 11.72 -2.59 -1.73
CA ILE A 149 12.29 -1.92 -0.55
C ILE A 149 12.60 -2.93 0.54
N LEU A 150 11.58 -3.66 0.99
CA LEU A 150 11.72 -4.74 1.97
C LEU A 150 10.77 -5.89 1.64
N GLN A 151 11.16 -7.08 2.08
CA GLN A 151 10.35 -8.29 2.01
C GLN A 151 10.35 -8.97 3.38
N GLY A 152 9.21 -9.52 3.77
CA GLY A 152 9.07 -10.39 4.94
C GLY A 152 8.95 -11.83 4.47
N ALA A 153 9.78 -12.74 4.98
CA ALA A 153 9.71 -14.16 4.63
C ALA A 153 8.91 -14.95 5.67
N ILE A 154 7.97 -15.76 5.21
CA ILE A 154 7.11 -16.62 6.02
C ILE A 154 7.29 -18.05 5.52
N LYS A 155 7.57 -18.99 6.43
CA LYS A 155 7.62 -20.41 6.13
C LYS A 155 6.19 -20.94 5.99
N VAL A 156 5.93 -21.66 4.91
CA VAL A 156 4.67 -22.37 4.68
C VAL A 156 4.86 -23.84 5.11
N THR A 157 3.96 -24.32 5.95
CA THR A 157 3.97 -25.70 6.46
C THR A 157 2.92 -26.54 5.75
N GLU A 158 2.97 -27.87 5.94
CA GLU A 158 2.00 -28.77 5.34
C GLU A 158 0.61 -28.69 5.99
N ASP A 159 0.56 -28.17 7.23
CA ASP A 159 -0.68 -27.98 7.98
C ASP A 159 -1.37 -26.64 7.69
N ASP A 160 -0.73 -25.77 6.88
CA ASP A 160 -1.30 -24.47 6.55
C ASP A 160 -2.49 -24.61 5.59
N THR A 161 -3.48 -23.78 5.83
CA THR A 161 -4.58 -23.49 4.90
C THR A 161 -4.33 -22.14 4.21
N GLU A 162 -5.04 -21.86 3.13
CA GLU A 162 -4.99 -20.52 2.51
C GLU A 162 -5.32 -19.41 3.52
N GLU A 163 -6.28 -19.68 4.44
CA GLU A 163 -6.68 -18.71 5.46
C GLU A 163 -5.58 -18.50 6.51
N SER A 164 -4.95 -19.56 7.04
CA SER A 164 -3.85 -19.44 8.01
C SER A 164 -2.66 -18.72 7.41
N LEU A 165 -2.34 -19.01 6.14
CA LEU A 165 -1.28 -18.32 5.40
C LEU A 165 -1.60 -16.84 5.19
N ALA A 166 -2.84 -16.50 4.81
CA ALA A 166 -3.29 -15.13 4.66
C ALA A 166 -3.15 -14.35 5.98
N GLN A 167 -3.55 -14.94 7.11
CA GLN A 167 -3.40 -14.32 8.43
C GLN A 167 -1.93 -14.07 8.78
N ALA A 168 -1.04 -15.04 8.49
CA ALA A 168 0.40 -14.90 8.73
C ALA A 168 1.00 -13.80 7.87
N ILE A 169 0.63 -13.72 6.58
CA ILE A 169 1.07 -12.66 5.66
C ILE A 169 0.59 -11.29 6.14
N HIS A 170 -0.69 -11.13 6.49
CA HIS A 170 -1.21 -9.87 7.00
C HIS A 170 -0.53 -9.43 8.30
N LYS A 171 -0.21 -10.37 9.19
CA LYS A 171 0.54 -10.06 10.41
C LYS A 171 1.94 -9.52 10.11
N GLU A 172 2.59 -10.03 9.07
CA GLU A 172 3.90 -9.54 8.65
C GLU A 172 3.80 -8.20 7.89
N GLU A 173 2.76 -8.01 7.06
CA GLU A 173 2.45 -6.72 6.45
C GLU A 173 2.33 -5.60 7.49
N HIS A 174 1.61 -5.85 8.58
CA HIS A 174 1.37 -4.87 9.64
C HIS A 174 2.66 -4.43 10.36
N LYS A 175 3.72 -5.22 10.30
CA LYS A 175 5.05 -4.84 10.83
C LYS A 175 5.89 -4.15 9.76
N LEU A 176 5.87 -4.70 8.55
CA LEU A 176 6.77 -4.29 7.48
C LEU A 176 6.39 -2.92 6.92
N TYR A 177 5.09 -2.68 6.71
CA TYR A 177 4.64 -1.47 6.02
C TYR A 177 4.91 -0.19 6.83
N PRO A 178 4.56 -0.10 8.13
CA PRO A 178 4.92 1.07 8.94
C PRO A 178 6.43 1.34 8.97
N LYS A 179 7.25 0.28 9.05
CA LYS A 179 8.72 0.39 9.02
C LYS A 179 9.21 1.03 7.72
N VAL A 180 8.70 0.59 6.57
CA VAL A 180 9.09 1.17 5.27
C VAL A 180 8.62 2.61 5.12
N ILE A 181 7.41 2.94 5.58
CA ILE A 181 6.91 4.31 5.58
C ILE A 181 7.84 5.21 6.39
N GLN A 182 8.29 4.79 7.57
CA GLN A 182 9.22 5.57 8.39
C GLN A 182 10.58 5.72 7.70
N LEU A 183 11.13 4.68 7.08
CA LEU A 183 12.37 4.78 6.30
C LEU A 183 12.24 5.82 5.16
N PHE A 184 11.09 5.87 4.50
CA PHE A 184 10.83 6.88 3.49
C PHE A 184 10.78 8.29 4.10
N VAL A 185 10.08 8.46 5.22
CA VAL A 185 9.96 9.74 5.96
C VAL A 185 11.32 10.27 6.39
N GLU A 186 12.23 9.38 6.79
CA GLU A 186 13.61 9.70 7.18
C GLU A 186 14.54 10.00 5.99
N GLY A 187 14.05 9.84 4.74
CA GLY A 187 14.88 10.01 3.55
C GLY A 187 15.95 8.92 3.37
N ARG A 188 15.77 7.77 3.97
CA ARG A 188 16.74 6.67 4.00
C ARG A 188 16.64 5.70 2.83
N LEU A 189 15.75 5.93 1.89
CA LEU A 189 15.55 5.07 0.72
C LEU A 189 16.20 5.69 -0.52
N LYS A 190 17.28 5.10 -1.00
CA LYS A 190 17.97 5.52 -2.22
C LYS A 190 17.70 4.52 -3.35
N ILE A 191 17.05 4.97 -4.42
CA ILE A 191 16.75 4.15 -5.60
C ILE A 191 17.95 4.19 -6.55
N GLU A 192 18.49 3.02 -6.90
CA GLU A 192 19.57 2.83 -7.86
C GLU A 192 19.14 1.80 -8.92
N GLY A 193 18.53 2.29 -10.00
CA GLY A 193 17.92 1.44 -11.03
C GLY A 193 16.74 0.63 -10.46
N LYS A 194 16.86 -0.71 -10.45
CA LYS A 194 15.85 -1.61 -9.85
C LYS A 194 16.09 -1.93 -8.36
N LYS A 195 17.16 -1.41 -7.77
CA LYS A 195 17.51 -1.68 -6.37
C LYS A 195 17.19 -0.48 -5.49
N VAL A 196 16.80 -0.75 -4.26
CA VAL A 196 16.69 0.26 -3.19
C VAL A 196 17.73 -0.03 -2.14
N ARG A 197 18.54 0.98 -1.81
CA ARG A 197 19.46 0.94 -0.67
C ARG A 197 18.82 1.66 0.51
N ILE A 198 18.94 1.07 1.69
CA ILE A 198 18.61 1.70 2.97
C ILE A 198 19.92 2.27 3.52
N ILE A 199 19.96 3.60 3.70
CA ILE A 199 21.13 4.36 4.16
C ILE A 199 20.92 4.92 5.56
#